data_aee15c1a9d194eb40fe9cb651ae1f8c4
#
_entry.id   aee15c1a9d194eb40fe9cb651ae1f8c4
#
_cell.length_a   1.000
_cell.length_b   1.000
_cell.length_c   1.000
_cell.angle_alpha   90.00
_cell.angle_beta   90.00
_cell.angle_gamma   90.00
#
_symmetry.space_group_name_H-M   'P 1'
#
loop_
_entity.id
_entity.type
_entity.pdbx_description
1 polymer ?
#
loop_
_entity_poly.entity_id
_entity_poly.type
_entity_poly.pdbx_seq_one_letter_code
_entity_poly.pdbx_strand_id
1 'polypeptide(L)'
;MEDPVPARVREYAEQAVAYVRRAVGVALEYDSDTLPLLDHYLRQVMGTQPETLKLVIATAGADVAEVVRRRLGGRWETTGEEAEWRVVLPTGLNFSPLGFVASAIAVGDVEDFDSALDTPARMRPYVEQALGRMGELPVDDYYSLCGRLDTLEHLHEVLVAVAAQMMGTAADPDGETDDGPEPVADEPSGPVN
;
A
#
# COMPACT_ATOMS: atom_id res chain seq x y z
N MET A 1 3.35 4.33 -18.99
CA MET A 1 4.17 3.15 -19.38
C MET A 1 4.29 2.33 -18.11
N GLU A 2 3.66 1.17 -18.04
CA GLU A 2 3.80 0.29 -16.88
C GLU A 2 5.22 -0.26 -16.83
N ASP A 3 5.84 -0.21 -15.65
CA ASP A 3 7.14 -0.85 -15.46
C ASP A 3 7.01 -2.36 -15.65
N PRO A 4 7.91 -2.97 -16.43
CA PRO A 4 7.81 -4.40 -16.72
C PRO A 4 8.01 -5.22 -15.44
N VAL A 5 7.14 -6.22 -15.24
CA VAL A 5 7.31 -7.19 -14.15
C VAL A 5 8.60 -7.97 -14.37
N PRO A 6 9.51 -8.03 -13.39
CA PRO A 6 10.73 -8.83 -13.50
C PRO A 6 10.44 -10.29 -13.86
N ALA A 7 11.25 -10.89 -14.72
CA ALA A 7 11.00 -12.26 -15.21
C ALA A 7 10.85 -13.27 -14.06
N ARG A 8 11.71 -13.19 -13.04
CA ARG A 8 11.68 -14.10 -11.87
C ARG A 8 10.40 -13.92 -11.04
N VAL A 9 9.92 -12.70 -10.88
CA VAL A 9 8.63 -12.44 -10.20
C VAL A 9 7.48 -13.09 -10.96
N ARG A 10 7.48 -12.95 -12.30
CA ARG A 10 6.46 -13.57 -13.15
C ARG A 10 6.47 -15.09 -13.01
N GLU A 11 7.64 -15.71 -13.07
CA GLU A 11 7.79 -17.16 -12.88
C GLU A 11 7.25 -17.61 -11.52
N TYR A 12 7.52 -16.88 -10.44
CA TYR A 12 7.01 -17.18 -9.11
C TYR A 12 5.49 -17.02 -9.03
N ALA A 13 4.94 -15.94 -9.56
CA ALA A 13 3.49 -15.74 -9.57
C ALA A 13 2.76 -16.84 -10.36
N GLU A 14 3.28 -17.27 -11.52
CA GLU A 14 2.74 -18.40 -12.30
C GLU A 14 2.84 -19.72 -11.51
N GLN A 15 3.90 -19.94 -10.76
CA GLN A 15 4.04 -21.11 -9.88
C GLN A 15 3.01 -21.08 -8.74
N ALA A 16 2.76 -19.92 -8.12
CA ALA A 16 1.71 -19.78 -7.09
C ALA A 16 0.35 -20.22 -7.62
N VAL A 17 -0.06 -19.73 -8.82
CA VAL A 17 -1.30 -20.14 -9.49
C VAL A 17 -1.36 -21.66 -9.65
N ALA A 18 -0.26 -22.29 -10.09
CA ALA A 18 -0.20 -23.71 -10.29
C ALA A 18 -0.32 -24.51 -8.98
N TYR A 19 0.35 -24.05 -7.91
CA TYR A 19 0.34 -24.70 -6.60
C TYR A 19 -1.03 -24.59 -5.93
N VAL A 20 -1.63 -23.39 -5.89
CA VAL A 20 -2.95 -23.18 -5.31
C VAL A 20 -4.01 -23.97 -6.08
N ARG A 21 -3.98 -23.93 -7.43
CA ARG A 21 -4.89 -24.73 -8.24
C ARG A 21 -4.80 -26.22 -7.96
N ARG A 22 -3.59 -26.75 -7.74
CA ARG A 22 -3.36 -28.16 -7.40
C ARG A 22 -3.87 -28.51 -6.01
N ALA A 23 -3.71 -27.60 -5.04
CA ALA A 23 -4.07 -27.84 -3.64
C ALA A 23 -5.57 -27.61 -3.38
N VAL A 24 -6.15 -26.54 -3.93
CA VAL A 24 -7.51 -26.06 -3.63
C VAL A 24 -8.49 -26.33 -4.79
N GLY A 25 -7.99 -26.62 -6.00
CA GLY A 25 -8.82 -26.90 -7.18
C GLY A 25 -9.26 -25.64 -7.95
N VAL A 26 -8.93 -24.46 -7.48
CA VAL A 26 -9.26 -23.16 -8.07
C VAL A 26 -8.00 -22.40 -8.41
N ALA A 27 -7.96 -21.73 -9.59
CA ALA A 27 -6.82 -20.92 -10.00
C ALA A 27 -6.91 -19.51 -9.39
N LEU A 28 -5.76 -18.94 -9.05
CA LEU A 28 -5.65 -17.51 -8.74
C LEU A 28 -5.71 -16.69 -10.04
N GLU A 29 -6.33 -15.51 -10.00
CA GLU A 29 -6.54 -14.65 -11.17
C GLU A 29 -5.82 -13.29 -11.07
N TYR A 30 -4.93 -13.13 -10.08
CA TYR A 30 -4.24 -11.88 -9.74
C TYR A 30 -5.23 -10.73 -9.44
N ASP A 31 -6.29 -11.04 -8.74
CA ASP A 31 -7.26 -10.09 -8.22
C ASP A 31 -7.57 -10.34 -6.74
N SER A 32 -8.22 -9.38 -6.10
CA SER A 32 -8.58 -9.44 -4.69
C SER A 32 -9.54 -10.57 -4.34
N ASP A 33 -10.38 -10.99 -5.29
CA ASP A 33 -11.42 -12.01 -5.06
C ASP A 33 -10.79 -13.40 -4.86
N THR A 34 -9.56 -13.60 -5.33
CA THR A 34 -8.82 -14.85 -5.16
C THR A 34 -7.88 -14.87 -3.95
N LEU A 35 -7.64 -13.74 -3.27
CA LEU A 35 -6.82 -13.69 -2.05
C LEU A 35 -7.32 -14.58 -0.90
N PRO A 36 -8.65 -14.71 -0.65
CA PRO A 36 -9.12 -15.63 0.38
C PRO A 36 -8.73 -17.11 0.12
N LEU A 37 -8.60 -17.48 -1.15
CA LEU A 37 -8.13 -18.83 -1.53
C LEU A 37 -6.64 -19.00 -1.21
N LEU A 38 -5.85 -17.96 -1.46
CA LEU A 38 -4.44 -17.93 -1.11
C LEU A 38 -4.24 -17.96 0.41
N ASP A 39 -4.98 -17.15 1.17
CA ASP A 39 -4.98 -17.19 2.64
C ASP A 39 -5.33 -18.60 3.16
N HIS A 40 -6.34 -19.23 2.58
CA HIS A 40 -6.71 -20.60 2.94
C HIS A 40 -5.58 -21.60 2.65
N TYR A 41 -4.92 -21.50 1.51
CA TYR A 41 -3.78 -22.32 1.13
C TYR A 41 -2.60 -22.13 2.09
N LEU A 42 -2.26 -20.89 2.44
CA LEU A 42 -1.16 -20.57 3.33
C LEU A 42 -1.34 -21.15 4.73
N ARG A 43 -2.56 -21.24 5.26
CA ARG A 43 -2.84 -21.90 6.54
C ARG A 43 -2.52 -23.39 6.54
N GLN A 44 -2.53 -24.03 5.37
CA GLN A 44 -2.25 -25.46 5.23
C GLN A 44 -0.76 -25.79 5.14
N VAL A 45 0.11 -24.81 4.83
CA VAL A 45 1.55 -25.04 4.67
C VAL A 45 2.34 -24.90 5.97
N MET A 46 1.71 -24.51 7.07
CA MET A 46 2.35 -24.51 8.39
C MET A 46 2.90 -25.89 8.75
N GLY A 47 4.18 -25.91 9.16
CA GLY A 47 4.86 -27.16 9.53
C GLY A 47 5.44 -27.97 8.37
N THR A 48 5.43 -27.42 7.14
CA THR A 48 6.17 -28.01 6.01
C THR A 48 7.69 -27.82 6.17
N GLN A 49 8.48 -28.50 5.34
CA GLN A 49 9.93 -28.38 5.35
C GLN A 49 10.37 -26.95 5.05
N PRO A 50 11.47 -26.43 5.65
CA PRO A 50 11.91 -25.05 5.49
C PRO A 50 12.12 -24.61 4.03
N GLU A 51 12.66 -25.49 3.18
CA GLU A 51 12.87 -25.21 1.76
C GLU A 51 11.54 -25.03 1.01
N THR A 52 10.56 -25.88 1.33
CA THR A 52 9.21 -25.78 0.76
C THR A 52 8.55 -24.48 1.22
N LEU A 53 8.68 -24.15 2.51
CA LEU A 53 8.12 -22.92 3.07
C LEU A 53 8.70 -21.68 2.40
N LYS A 54 10.03 -21.63 2.20
CA LYS A 54 10.69 -20.53 1.47
C LYS A 54 10.15 -20.37 0.05
N LEU A 55 9.95 -21.48 -0.67
CA LEU A 55 9.39 -21.44 -2.02
C LEU A 55 7.94 -20.94 -2.01
N VAL A 56 7.13 -21.39 -1.05
CA VAL A 56 5.74 -20.90 -0.91
C VAL A 56 5.72 -19.41 -0.62
N ILE A 57 6.57 -18.92 0.30
CA ILE A 57 6.66 -17.49 0.62
C ILE A 57 7.02 -16.68 -0.64
N ALA A 58 8.01 -17.12 -1.40
CA ALA A 58 8.44 -16.41 -2.62
C ALA A 58 7.35 -16.39 -3.70
N THR A 59 6.72 -17.55 -3.96
CA THR A 59 5.70 -17.67 -5.01
C THR A 59 4.41 -16.95 -4.63
N ALA A 60 3.90 -17.13 -3.43
CA ALA A 60 2.71 -16.45 -2.93
C ALA A 60 2.95 -14.92 -2.78
N GLY A 61 4.15 -14.52 -2.35
CA GLY A 61 4.54 -13.10 -2.31
C GLY A 61 4.49 -12.44 -3.68
N ALA A 62 4.96 -13.13 -4.71
CA ALA A 62 4.88 -12.63 -6.09
C ALA A 62 3.42 -12.48 -6.57
N ASP A 63 2.53 -13.42 -6.22
CA ASP A 63 1.10 -13.34 -6.57
C ASP A 63 0.41 -12.16 -5.88
N VAL A 64 0.55 -12.04 -4.56
CA VAL A 64 -0.01 -10.92 -3.77
C VAL A 64 0.46 -9.57 -4.30
N ALA A 65 1.75 -9.47 -4.60
CA ALA A 65 2.31 -8.23 -5.15
C ALA A 65 1.70 -7.88 -6.51
N GLU A 66 1.44 -8.86 -7.37
CA GLU A 66 0.78 -8.62 -8.65
C GLU A 66 -0.69 -8.20 -8.48
N VAL A 67 -1.40 -8.73 -7.48
CA VAL A 67 -2.73 -8.23 -7.10
C VAL A 67 -2.66 -6.76 -6.71
N VAL A 68 -1.78 -6.40 -5.78
CA VAL A 68 -1.62 -5.01 -5.32
C VAL A 68 -1.17 -4.09 -6.46
N ARG A 69 -0.18 -4.52 -7.26
CA ARG A 69 0.35 -3.74 -8.39
C ARG A 69 -0.72 -3.41 -9.42
N ARG A 70 -1.54 -4.40 -9.79
CA ARG A 70 -2.63 -4.20 -10.76
C ARG A 70 -3.72 -3.29 -10.23
N ARG A 71 -3.99 -3.37 -8.94
CA ARG A 71 -5.07 -2.62 -8.29
C ARG A 71 -4.68 -1.18 -7.93
N LEU A 72 -3.46 -0.97 -7.44
CA LEU A 72 -2.99 0.33 -6.93
C LEU A 72 -1.88 0.98 -7.76
N GLY A 73 -1.44 0.35 -8.85
CA GLY A 73 -0.46 0.92 -9.78
C GLY A 73 0.98 0.89 -9.26
N GLY A 74 1.38 -0.14 -8.50
CA GLY A 74 2.73 -0.27 -7.96
C GLY A 74 3.79 -0.69 -8.98
N ARG A 75 5.07 -0.49 -8.60
CA ARG A 75 6.24 -1.01 -9.31
C ARG A 75 7.07 -1.90 -8.40
N TRP A 76 7.79 -2.85 -8.99
CA TRP A 76 8.72 -3.69 -8.27
C TRP A 76 10.09 -3.02 -8.06
N GLU A 77 10.66 -3.22 -6.88
CA GLU A 77 12.07 -3.00 -6.57
C GLU A 77 12.69 -4.32 -6.14
N THR A 78 13.45 -4.95 -7.05
CA THR A 78 14.02 -6.30 -6.88
C THR A 78 15.55 -6.25 -6.77
N THR A 79 16.09 -5.24 -6.11
CA THR A 79 17.51 -5.15 -5.77
C THR A 79 17.80 -5.98 -4.53
N GLY A 80 18.99 -6.64 -4.51
CA GLY A 80 19.37 -7.48 -3.38
C GLY A 80 18.78 -8.89 -3.40
N GLU A 81 18.66 -9.49 -2.22
CA GLU A 81 18.07 -10.82 -2.04
C GLU A 81 16.54 -10.77 -2.12
N GLU A 82 15.90 -11.91 -2.35
CA GLU A 82 14.43 -11.97 -2.51
C GLU A 82 13.66 -11.43 -1.29
N ALA A 83 14.16 -11.66 -0.09
CA ALA A 83 13.56 -11.13 1.14
C ALA A 83 13.55 -9.59 1.21
N GLU A 84 14.43 -8.94 0.45
CA GLU A 84 14.53 -7.47 0.37
C GLU A 84 13.64 -6.87 -0.73
N TRP A 85 13.02 -7.70 -1.56
CA TRP A 85 12.15 -7.21 -2.63
C TRP A 85 10.96 -6.42 -2.09
N ARG A 86 10.66 -5.33 -2.77
CA ARG A 86 9.58 -4.41 -2.40
C ARG A 86 8.65 -4.13 -3.57
N VAL A 87 7.41 -3.83 -3.24
CA VAL A 87 6.49 -3.13 -4.14
C VAL A 87 6.32 -1.71 -3.63
N VAL A 88 6.51 -0.74 -4.52
CA VAL A 88 6.39 0.69 -4.23
C VAL A 88 5.20 1.24 -4.98
N LEU A 89 4.24 1.80 -4.26
CA LEU A 89 3.04 2.42 -4.80
C LEU A 89 3.33 3.86 -5.28
N PRO A 90 2.50 4.45 -6.15
CA PRO A 90 2.68 5.83 -6.65
C PRO A 90 2.75 6.88 -5.54
N THR A 91 2.14 6.63 -4.39
CA THR A 91 2.18 7.49 -3.19
C THR A 91 3.51 7.41 -2.41
N GLY A 92 4.38 6.47 -2.77
CA GLY A 92 5.62 6.16 -2.06
C GLY A 92 5.44 5.16 -0.91
N LEU A 93 4.21 4.76 -0.60
CA LEU A 93 3.96 3.64 0.32
C LEU A 93 4.57 2.38 -0.27
N ASN A 94 5.31 1.61 0.53
CA ASN A 94 5.96 0.39 0.07
C ASN A 94 5.92 -0.71 1.13
N PHE A 95 6.07 -1.95 0.68
CA PHE A 95 6.02 -3.13 1.53
C PHE A 95 6.81 -4.30 0.94
N SER A 96 7.18 -5.27 1.78
CA SER A 96 7.72 -6.55 1.33
C SER A 96 6.59 -7.56 1.12
N PRO A 97 6.36 -8.03 -0.11
CA PRO A 97 5.35 -9.05 -0.38
C PRO A 97 5.66 -10.38 0.31
N LEU A 98 6.95 -10.73 0.39
CA LEU A 98 7.39 -11.93 1.07
C LEU A 98 7.18 -11.82 2.58
N GLY A 99 7.41 -10.63 3.16
CA GLY A 99 7.11 -10.34 4.56
C GLY A 99 5.63 -10.47 4.89
N PHE A 100 4.75 -10.01 4.01
CA PHE A 100 3.30 -10.18 4.19
C PHE A 100 2.90 -11.65 4.20
N VAL A 101 3.41 -12.45 3.27
CA VAL A 101 3.11 -13.89 3.23
C VAL A 101 3.69 -14.62 4.43
N ALA A 102 4.93 -14.33 4.81
CA ALA A 102 5.55 -14.96 5.97
C ALA A 102 4.75 -14.67 7.26
N SER A 103 4.34 -13.41 7.46
CA SER A 103 3.53 -13.01 8.60
C SER A 103 2.10 -13.60 8.56
N ALA A 104 1.51 -13.76 7.37
CA ALA A 104 0.21 -14.42 7.21
C ALA A 104 0.26 -15.92 7.59
N ILE A 105 1.34 -16.62 7.23
CA ILE A 105 1.56 -18.01 7.61
C ILE A 105 1.75 -18.15 9.12
N ALA A 106 2.58 -17.27 9.72
CA ALA A 106 2.91 -17.32 11.15
C ALA A 106 1.81 -16.74 12.05
N VAL A 107 0.86 -15.97 11.49
CA VAL A 107 -0.09 -15.12 12.22
C VAL A 107 0.66 -14.22 13.22
N GLY A 108 1.76 -13.62 12.74
CA GLY A 108 2.67 -12.82 13.55
C GLY A 108 3.88 -12.33 12.77
N ASP A 109 4.72 -11.52 13.42
CA ASP A 109 5.98 -11.08 12.83
C ASP A 109 7.00 -12.21 12.78
N VAL A 110 7.81 -12.24 11.71
CA VAL A 110 8.85 -13.26 11.46
C VAL A 110 10.19 -12.57 11.36
N GLU A 111 11.19 -13.01 12.15
CA GLU A 111 12.48 -12.34 12.31
C GLU A 111 13.23 -12.11 10.97
N ASP A 112 13.16 -13.07 10.05
CA ASP A 112 13.86 -13.01 8.75
C ASP A 112 13.10 -12.23 7.65
N PHE A 113 11.87 -11.76 7.94
CA PHE A 113 11.01 -11.11 6.96
C PHE A 113 10.39 -9.83 7.51
N ASP A 114 10.66 -8.72 6.83
CA ASP A 114 10.05 -7.45 7.18
C ASP A 114 8.59 -7.38 6.69
N SER A 115 7.64 -7.36 7.61
CA SER A 115 6.21 -7.21 7.34
C SER A 115 5.68 -5.78 7.49
N ALA A 116 6.57 -4.82 7.81
CA ALA A 116 6.19 -3.44 8.02
C ALA A 116 5.86 -2.72 6.70
N LEU A 117 4.96 -1.75 6.81
CA LEU A 117 4.73 -0.75 5.78
C LEU A 117 5.73 0.40 5.95
N ASP A 118 6.36 0.82 4.87
CA ASP A 118 7.24 1.99 4.88
C ASP A 118 6.71 3.08 3.95
N THR A 119 7.05 4.33 4.25
CA THR A 119 6.58 5.51 3.53
C THR A 119 7.59 6.64 3.66
N PRO A 120 7.65 7.59 2.70
CA PRO A 120 8.49 8.78 2.83
C PRO A 120 8.24 9.51 4.15
N ALA A 121 9.30 9.98 4.81
CA ALA A 121 9.25 10.58 6.15
C ALA A 121 8.16 11.68 6.29
N ARG A 122 7.96 12.48 5.24
CA ARG A 122 6.93 13.53 5.21
C ARG A 122 5.50 12.99 5.24
N MET A 123 5.28 11.75 4.82
CA MET A 123 3.95 11.09 4.76
C MET A 123 3.66 10.26 6.01
N ARG A 124 4.68 9.94 6.81
CA ARG A 124 4.56 9.07 7.99
C ARG A 124 3.48 9.52 8.99
N PRO A 125 3.35 10.81 9.37
CA PRO A 125 2.31 11.24 10.30
C PRO A 125 0.88 10.95 9.81
N TYR A 126 0.66 11.03 8.49
CA TYR A 126 -0.65 10.74 7.90
C TYR A 126 -0.96 9.24 7.90
N VAL A 127 0.04 8.40 7.67
CA VAL A 127 -0.07 6.94 7.77
C VAL A 127 -0.38 6.54 9.21
N GLU A 128 0.36 7.04 10.19
CA GLU A 128 0.14 6.77 11.63
C GLU A 128 -1.27 7.20 12.07
N GLN A 129 -1.72 8.37 11.62
CA GLN A 129 -3.07 8.85 11.91
C GLN A 129 -4.14 7.97 11.26
N ALA A 130 -3.96 7.54 10.02
CA ALA A 130 -4.91 6.68 9.32
C ALA A 130 -5.00 5.31 9.99
N LEU A 131 -3.87 4.68 10.31
CA LEU A 131 -3.83 3.42 11.06
C LEU A 131 -4.50 3.54 12.42
N GLY A 132 -4.26 4.63 13.16
CA GLY A 132 -4.91 4.88 14.45
C GLY A 132 -6.44 5.01 14.37
N ARG A 133 -6.98 5.40 13.21
CA ARG A 133 -8.43 5.49 12.99
C ARG A 133 -9.09 4.17 12.58
N MET A 134 -8.32 3.21 12.07
CA MET A 134 -8.85 1.89 11.72
C MET A 134 -9.29 1.08 12.96
N GLY A 135 -8.77 1.45 14.15
CA GLY A 135 -9.06 0.73 15.38
C GLY A 135 -8.30 -0.58 15.52
N GLU A 136 -8.67 -1.38 16.53
CA GLU A 136 -8.06 -2.69 16.76
C GLU A 136 -8.73 -3.73 15.85
N LEU A 137 -7.92 -4.43 15.07
CA LEU A 137 -8.35 -5.57 14.26
C LEU A 137 -8.03 -6.89 14.98
N PRO A 138 -8.84 -7.95 14.81
CA PRO A 138 -8.46 -9.28 15.21
C PRO A 138 -7.10 -9.67 14.59
N VAL A 139 -6.26 -10.36 15.36
CA VAL A 139 -4.90 -10.70 14.93
C VAL A 139 -4.89 -11.49 13.63
N ASP A 140 -5.82 -12.44 13.48
CA ASP A 140 -5.95 -13.25 12.26
C ASP A 140 -6.32 -12.41 11.03
N ASP A 141 -7.18 -11.39 11.20
CA ASP A 141 -7.55 -10.47 10.11
C ASP A 141 -6.40 -9.53 9.77
N TYR A 142 -5.70 -9.01 10.78
CA TYR A 142 -4.56 -8.11 10.59
C TYR A 142 -3.43 -8.75 9.77
N TYR A 143 -3.11 -10.03 10.04
CA TYR A 143 -2.06 -10.75 9.32
C TYR A 143 -2.55 -11.45 8.06
N SER A 144 -3.87 -11.50 7.77
CA SER A 144 -4.37 -12.05 6.52
C SER A 144 -3.96 -11.21 5.32
N LEU A 145 -3.80 -11.82 4.15
CA LEU A 145 -3.49 -11.10 2.91
C LEU A 145 -4.64 -10.16 2.50
N CYS A 146 -5.88 -10.57 2.78
CA CYS A 146 -7.05 -9.72 2.59
C CYS A 146 -6.98 -8.47 3.47
N GLY A 147 -6.73 -8.60 4.78
CA GLY A 147 -6.59 -7.48 5.70
C GLY A 147 -5.41 -6.57 5.36
N ARG A 148 -4.29 -7.15 4.88
CA ARG A 148 -3.15 -6.37 4.38
C ARG A 148 -3.48 -5.56 3.14
N LEU A 149 -4.25 -6.13 2.19
CA LEU A 149 -4.71 -5.41 1.00
C LEU A 149 -5.64 -4.25 1.41
N ASP A 150 -6.64 -4.50 2.25
CA ASP A 150 -7.58 -3.48 2.74
C ASP A 150 -6.83 -2.32 3.41
N THR A 151 -5.81 -2.65 4.22
CA THR A 151 -4.94 -1.64 4.86
C THR A 151 -4.16 -0.83 3.81
N LEU A 152 -3.57 -1.48 2.81
CA LEU A 152 -2.85 -0.80 1.72
C LEU A 152 -3.76 0.12 0.91
N GLU A 153 -4.97 -0.32 0.58
CA GLU A 153 -5.96 0.47 -0.16
C GLU A 153 -6.35 1.72 0.64
N HIS A 154 -6.71 1.55 1.91
CA HIS A 154 -7.07 2.67 2.77
C HIS A 154 -5.93 3.69 2.90
N LEU A 155 -4.71 3.24 3.17
CA LEU A 155 -3.55 4.12 3.28
C LEU A 155 -3.23 4.81 1.95
N HIS A 156 -3.32 4.10 0.84
CA HIS A 156 -3.09 4.65 -0.49
C HIS A 156 -4.08 5.78 -0.80
N GLU A 157 -5.37 5.59 -0.54
CA GLU A 157 -6.41 6.61 -0.72
C GLU A 157 -6.15 7.86 0.15
N VAL A 158 -5.81 7.66 1.43
CA VAL A 158 -5.46 8.78 2.33
C VAL A 158 -4.26 9.55 1.80
N LEU A 159 -3.21 8.87 1.35
CA LEU A 159 -2.00 9.52 0.85
C LEU A 159 -2.22 10.23 -0.49
N VAL A 160 -3.08 9.71 -1.36
CA VAL A 160 -3.51 10.40 -2.60
C VAL A 160 -4.23 11.71 -2.25
N ALA A 161 -5.17 11.67 -1.30
CA ALA A 161 -5.90 12.86 -0.85
C ALA A 161 -4.95 13.92 -0.24
N VAL A 162 -4.01 13.50 0.61
CA VAL A 162 -2.99 14.38 1.20
C VAL A 162 -2.11 15.01 0.13
N ALA A 163 -1.64 14.23 -0.85
CA ALA A 163 -0.82 14.74 -1.94
C ALA A 163 -1.58 15.78 -2.78
N ALA A 164 -2.86 15.56 -3.07
CA ALA A 164 -3.71 16.51 -3.78
C ALA A 164 -3.88 17.83 -3.02
N GLN A 165 -4.09 17.77 -1.70
CA GLN A 165 -4.19 18.95 -0.84
C GLN A 165 -2.87 19.75 -0.83
N MET A 166 -1.72 19.08 -0.70
CA MET A 166 -0.42 19.73 -0.73
C MET A 166 -0.15 20.44 -2.06
N MET A 167 -0.58 19.86 -3.18
CA MET A 167 -0.43 20.48 -4.50
C MET A 167 -1.40 21.65 -4.70
N GLY A 168 -2.64 21.55 -4.21
CA GLY A 168 -3.64 22.63 -4.26
C GLY A 168 -3.22 23.86 -3.44
N THR A 169 -2.65 23.64 -2.25
CA THR A 169 -2.15 24.72 -1.39
C THR A 169 -0.91 25.42 -1.99
N ALA A 170 -0.11 24.71 -2.79
CA ALA A 170 1.06 25.28 -3.47
C ALA A 170 0.70 26.10 -4.73
N ALA A 171 -0.52 25.96 -5.25
CA ALA A 171 -0.99 26.64 -6.47
C ALA A 171 -1.70 27.98 -6.19
N ASP A 172 -1.87 28.38 -4.92
CA ASP A 172 -2.45 29.67 -4.52
C ASP A 172 -1.41 30.53 -3.76
N PRO A 173 -0.35 31.05 -4.44
CA PRO A 173 0.63 31.92 -3.83
C PRO A 173 0.18 33.39 -3.70
N ASP A 174 -0.96 33.74 -4.32
CA ASP A 174 -1.53 35.07 -4.27
C ASP A 174 -2.86 35.06 -3.47
N GLY A 175 -2.73 34.93 -2.14
CA GLY A 175 -3.78 35.38 -1.25
C GLY A 175 -4.05 36.85 -1.56
N GLU A 176 -5.15 37.11 -2.25
CA GLU A 176 -5.74 38.40 -2.56
C GLU A 176 -5.60 39.31 -1.33
N THR A 177 -4.71 40.30 -1.43
CA THR A 177 -4.65 41.40 -0.48
C THR A 177 -6.00 42.07 -0.56
N ASP A 178 -6.82 41.87 0.44
CA ASP A 178 -8.03 42.64 0.74
C ASP A 178 -7.66 44.14 0.68
N ASP A 179 -7.96 44.75 -0.44
CA ASP A 179 -7.87 46.19 -0.64
C ASP A 179 -8.99 46.80 0.20
N GLY A 180 -8.63 47.18 1.44
CA GLY A 180 -9.51 47.84 2.38
C GLY A 180 -10.10 49.11 1.73
N PRO A 181 -11.34 49.51 2.12
CA PRO A 181 -12.06 50.59 1.49
C PRO A 181 -11.28 51.91 1.59
N GLU A 182 -11.13 52.60 0.44
CA GLU A 182 -10.54 53.94 0.35
C GLU A 182 -11.18 54.90 1.34
N PRO A 183 -10.40 55.79 2.02
CA PRO A 183 -10.96 56.78 2.90
C PRO A 183 -11.74 57.84 2.07
N VAL A 184 -13.00 57.94 2.32
CA VAL A 184 -13.90 58.96 1.75
C VAL A 184 -13.37 60.33 2.14
N ALA A 185 -12.99 61.13 1.15
CA ALA A 185 -12.55 62.52 1.33
C ALA A 185 -13.74 63.36 1.86
N ASP A 186 -13.50 63.99 3.00
CA ASP A 186 -14.41 64.94 3.68
C ASP A 186 -14.47 66.26 2.83
N GLU A 187 -15.62 66.61 2.27
CA GLU A 187 -15.82 67.89 1.58
C GLU A 187 -15.95 69.01 2.60
N PRO A 188 -15.24 70.13 2.40
CA PRO A 188 -15.39 71.29 3.30
C PRO A 188 -16.68 72.03 3.00
N SER A 189 -17.55 72.13 4.02
CA SER A 189 -18.74 73.00 4.01
C SER A 189 -18.34 74.48 3.88
N GLY A 190 -18.74 75.08 2.77
CA GLY A 190 -18.62 76.54 2.56
C GLY A 190 -19.54 77.34 3.46
N PRO A 191 -19.22 78.60 3.74
CA PRO A 191 -19.94 79.45 4.66
C PRO A 191 -21.26 79.97 4.10
N VAL A 192 -22.30 79.95 4.92
CA VAL A 192 -23.58 80.57 4.67
C VAL A 192 -23.52 81.99 5.19
N ASN A 193 -23.89 82.88 4.32
CA ASN A 193 -24.12 84.34 4.62
C ASN A 193 -25.63 84.51 4.83
#